data_ef5cedf3cd10a6823bbdc6f6f74cbf1c
#
_entry.id   ef5cedf3cd10a6823bbdc6f6f74cbf1c
#
_cell.length_a   1.000
_cell.length_b   1.000
_cell.length_c   1.000
_cell.angle_alpha   90.00
_cell.angle_beta   90.00
_cell.angle_gamma   90.00
#
_symmetry.space_group_name_H-M   'P 1'
#
loop_
_entity.id
_entity.type
_entity.pdbx_description
1 polymer ?
#
loop_
_entity_poly.entity_id
_entity_poly.type
_entity_poly.pdbx_seq_one_letter_code
_entity_poly.pdbx_strand_id
1 'polypeptide(L)'
;MATNIHEFQSKFKGGVRPNLFVCRVQPASGVLPNFEFHCKGTSLPASTIGNIDVPYHGRQLKVPGDRTFADWTVTVFNDSGMIIRGYFEEWMAKIQSHEENTASLSNPYGNANVTQLDRSGSDMRTYIISSMYPTEVAAIDLAWDSNDAVEEYAVTFAVNHWFAGPGAVSAGTDSGIKGGISVSADTDGNVSAAASIMGTIA
;
A
#
# COMPACT_ATOMS: atom_id res chain seq x y z
N MET A 1 -23.62 33.97 2.44
CA MET A 1 -22.94 33.36 1.29
C MET A 1 -23.97 32.53 0.55
N ALA A 2 -24.38 32.94 -0.65
CA ALA A 2 -25.26 32.13 -1.48
C ALA A 2 -24.41 31.06 -2.16
N THR A 3 -24.47 29.83 -1.67
CA THR A 3 -23.84 28.67 -2.32
C THR A 3 -24.60 28.36 -3.61
N ASN A 4 -24.07 28.83 -4.72
CA ASN A 4 -24.66 28.56 -6.03
C ASN A 4 -24.33 27.12 -6.45
N ILE A 5 -25.36 26.32 -6.73
CA ILE A 5 -25.22 24.90 -7.15
C ILE A 5 -24.35 24.76 -8.39
N HIS A 6 -24.38 25.73 -9.30
CA HIS A 6 -23.55 25.74 -10.50
C HIS A 6 -22.06 25.92 -10.18
N GLU A 7 -21.75 26.74 -9.17
CA GLU A 7 -20.37 26.90 -8.70
C GLU A 7 -19.86 25.59 -8.03
N PHE A 8 -20.72 24.94 -7.25
CA PHE A 8 -20.40 23.63 -6.69
C PHE A 8 -20.13 22.58 -7.79
N GLN A 9 -21.02 22.47 -8.79
CA GLN A 9 -20.85 21.53 -9.90
C GLN A 9 -19.54 21.78 -10.68
N SER A 10 -19.19 23.03 -10.95
CA SER A 10 -17.99 23.39 -11.70
C SER A 10 -16.70 23.05 -10.94
N LYS A 11 -16.71 23.19 -9.60
CA LYS A 11 -15.56 22.91 -8.74
C LYS A 11 -15.45 21.43 -8.37
N PHE A 12 -16.57 20.76 -8.11
CA PHE A 12 -16.58 19.38 -7.66
C PHE A 12 -16.21 18.36 -8.75
N LYS A 13 -16.48 18.66 -10.03
CA LYS A 13 -16.12 17.81 -11.19
C LYS A 13 -16.51 16.32 -11.07
N GLY A 14 -17.49 16.02 -10.22
CA GLY A 14 -18.06 14.69 -10.06
C GLY A 14 -17.30 13.72 -9.14
N GLY A 15 -16.20 14.12 -8.53
CA GLY A 15 -15.45 13.33 -7.55
C GLY A 15 -14.85 12.02 -8.08
N VAL A 16 -14.08 11.36 -7.25
CA VAL A 16 -13.46 10.04 -7.52
C VAL A 16 -14.44 8.93 -7.13
N ARG A 17 -14.51 7.87 -7.92
CA ARG A 17 -15.39 6.73 -7.65
C ARG A 17 -14.61 5.60 -6.97
N PRO A 18 -15.13 5.02 -5.87
CA PRO A 18 -14.43 3.99 -5.12
C PRO A 18 -14.35 2.63 -5.84
N ASN A 19 -15.17 2.40 -6.87
CA ASN A 19 -15.17 1.15 -7.64
C ASN A 19 -14.13 1.07 -8.75
N LEU A 20 -13.37 2.16 -8.99
CA LEU A 20 -12.34 2.21 -10.02
C LEU A 20 -10.97 2.13 -9.36
N PHE A 21 -10.48 0.92 -9.17
CA PHE A 21 -9.18 0.66 -8.59
C PHE A 21 -8.54 -0.62 -9.15
N VAL A 22 -7.22 -0.71 -9.04
CA VAL A 22 -6.43 -1.91 -9.31
C VAL A 22 -5.58 -2.20 -8.09
N CYS A 23 -5.61 -3.45 -7.64
CA CYS A 23 -4.82 -3.93 -6.53
C CYS A 23 -3.88 -5.04 -7.01
N ARG A 24 -2.58 -4.93 -6.69
CA ARG A 24 -1.57 -5.94 -7.00
C ARG A 24 -0.80 -6.26 -5.74
N VAL A 25 -0.66 -7.54 -5.44
CA VAL A 25 0.11 -8.05 -4.31
C VAL A 25 1.28 -8.85 -4.85
N GLN A 26 2.47 -8.57 -4.32
CA GLN A 26 3.72 -9.26 -4.67
C GLN A 26 4.30 -9.88 -3.40
N PRO A 27 4.07 -11.17 -3.15
CA PRO A 27 4.72 -11.90 -2.08
C PRO A 27 6.24 -11.94 -2.26
N ALA A 28 6.97 -12.22 -1.18
CA ALA A 28 8.42 -12.43 -1.25
C ALA A 28 8.84 -13.57 -2.19
N SER A 29 7.97 -14.55 -2.39
CA SER A 29 8.23 -15.76 -3.18
C SER A 29 7.86 -15.65 -4.65
N GLY A 30 7.41 -14.48 -5.12
CA GLY A 30 7.03 -14.33 -6.54
C GLY A 30 5.89 -13.35 -6.78
N VAL A 31 5.26 -13.47 -7.94
CA VAL A 31 4.11 -12.66 -8.35
C VAL A 31 2.85 -13.52 -8.29
N LEU A 32 1.80 -13.01 -7.63
CA LEU A 32 0.48 -13.63 -7.66
C LEU A 32 -0.13 -13.44 -9.05
N PRO A 33 -0.42 -14.53 -9.78
CA PRO A 33 -0.99 -14.43 -11.11
C PRO A 33 -2.42 -13.89 -11.02
N ASN A 34 -2.74 -12.91 -11.86
CA ASN A 34 -4.10 -12.38 -12.05
C ASN A 34 -4.80 -11.88 -10.76
N PHE A 35 -4.05 -11.57 -9.71
CA PHE A 35 -4.61 -11.10 -8.43
C PHE A 35 -5.51 -9.88 -8.60
N GLU A 36 -5.19 -9.00 -9.54
CA GLU A 36 -5.96 -7.79 -9.85
C GLU A 36 -7.42 -8.06 -10.23
N PHE A 37 -7.72 -9.23 -10.82
CA PHE A 37 -9.08 -9.62 -11.20
C PHE A 37 -9.85 -10.32 -10.06
N HIS A 38 -9.14 -10.83 -9.06
CA HIS A 38 -9.74 -11.51 -7.92
C HIS A 38 -9.92 -10.60 -6.70
N CYS A 39 -9.32 -9.42 -6.70
CA CYS A 39 -9.51 -8.44 -5.64
C CYS A 39 -10.90 -7.79 -5.74
N LYS A 40 -11.84 -8.24 -4.91
CA LYS A 40 -13.19 -7.67 -4.80
C LYS A 40 -13.18 -6.28 -4.20
N GLY A 41 -12.41 -6.10 -3.15
CA GLY A 41 -12.38 -4.85 -2.40
C GLY A 41 -11.13 -4.71 -1.55
N THR A 42 -10.71 -3.48 -1.39
CA THR A 42 -9.59 -3.11 -0.52
C THR A 42 -9.77 -1.69 0.00
N SER A 43 -9.07 -1.35 1.05
CA SER A 43 -8.97 0.02 1.55
C SER A 43 -7.68 0.67 1.11
N LEU A 44 -7.67 2.00 1.02
CA LEU A 44 -6.42 2.73 0.94
C LEU A 44 -5.71 2.65 2.28
N PRO A 45 -4.37 2.49 2.30
CA PRO A 45 -3.65 2.29 3.54
C PRO A 45 -3.74 3.52 4.45
N ALA A 46 -3.97 3.29 5.75
CA ALA A 46 -4.09 4.33 6.75
C ALA A 46 -2.81 4.48 7.57
N SER A 47 -2.58 5.68 8.10
CA SER A 47 -1.51 5.94 9.08
C SER A 47 -1.98 6.95 10.11
N THR A 48 -1.46 6.84 11.32
CA THR A 48 -1.77 7.69 12.46
C THR A 48 -0.49 8.28 13.01
N ILE A 49 -0.53 9.54 13.43
CA ILE A 49 0.55 10.19 14.16
C ILE A 49 0.09 10.31 15.62
N GLY A 50 0.88 9.76 16.54
CA GLY A 50 0.65 9.87 17.97
C GLY A 50 0.78 11.30 18.46
N ASN A 51 0.17 11.60 19.61
CA ASN A 51 0.31 12.88 20.30
C ASN A 51 1.10 12.68 21.59
N ILE A 52 2.05 13.56 21.84
CA ILE A 52 2.76 13.68 23.10
C ILE A 52 2.21 14.91 23.83
N ASP A 53 1.58 14.70 24.98
CA ASP A 53 1.02 15.79 25.77
C ASP A 53 2.06 16.27 26.77
N VAL A 54 2.54 17.51 26.58
CA VAL A 54 3.50 18.18 27.47
C VAL A 54 2.74 19.13 28.39
N PRO A 55 2.68 18.86 29.71
CA PRO A 55 2.00 19.74 30.65
C PRO A 55 2.85 21.00 30.94
N TYR A 56 2.21 22.15 30.89
CA TYR A 56 2.83 23.43 31.24
C TYR A 56 1.82 24.35 31.96
N HIS A 57 2.06 24.65 33.21
CA HIS A 57 1.27 25.60 34.05
C HIS A 57 -0.25 25.47 33.87
N GLY A 58 -0.80 24.25 34.01
CA GLY A 58 -2.24 24.00 33.90
C GLY A 58 -2.80 23.94 32.47
N ARG A 59 -1.92 23.96 31.46
CA ARG A 59 -2.25 23.74 30.04
C ARG A 59 -1.48 22.55 29.52
N GLN A 60 -2.04 21.90 28.50
CA GLN A 60 -1.35 20.82 27.74
C GLN A 60 -0.98 21.34 26.36
N LEU A 61 0.30 21.20 26.01
CA LEU A 61 0.80 21.41 24.67
C LEU A 61 0.90 20.04 23.97
N LYS A 62 0.25 19.88 22.82
CA LYS A 62 0.35 18.68 22.01
C LYS A 62 1.50 18.77 21.03
N VAL A 63 2.41 17.82 21.11
CA VAL A 63 3.55 17.68 20.19
C VAL A 63 3.34 16.43 19.35
N PRO A 64 3.60 16.46 18.03
CA PRO A 64 3.53 15.26 17.20
C PRO A 64 4.50 14.19 17.69
N GLY A 65 4.00 12.97 17.85
CA GLY A 65 4.77 11.78 18.20
C GLY A 65 5.05 10.89 17.00
N ASP A 66 5.22 9.60 17.24
CA ASP A 66 5.56 8.61 16.23
C ASP A 66 4.41 8.32 15.27
N ARG A 67 4.75 8.00 14.01
CA ARG A 67 3.81 7.55 13.01
C ARG A 67 3.66 6.03 13.07
N THR A 68 2.43 5.57 13.13
CA THR A 68 2.05 4.15 13.05
C THR A 68 1.24 3.89 11.80
N PHE A 69 1.39 2.70 11.25
CA PHE A 69 0.67 2.25 10.07
C PHE A 69 -0.35 1.19 10.49
N ALA A 70 -1.57 1.32 10.00
CA ALA A 70 -2.63 0.37 10.30
C ALA A 70 -2.48 -0.89 9.43
N ASP A 71 -2.99 -2.00 9.94
CA ASP A 71 -3.12 -3.23 9.16
C ASP A 71 -3.99 -2.99 7.92
N TRP A 72 -3.65 -3.68 6.85
CA TRP A 72 -4.30 -3.53 5.58
C TRP A 72 -5.04 -4.81 5.20
N THR A 73 -6.32 -4.68 4.88
CA THR A 73 -7.19 -5.82 4.57
C THR A 73 -7.65 -5.77 3.11
N VAL A 74 -7.64 -6.93 2.47
CA VAL A 74 -8.12 -7.14 1.10
C VAL A 74 -9.14 -8.25 1.09
N THR A 75 -10.29 -8.02 0.44
CA THR A 75 -11.28 -9.05 0.17
C THR A 75 -11.03 -9.65 -1.20
N VAL A 76 -10.93 -10.97 -1.27
CA VAL A 76 -10.55 -11.71 -2.48
C VAL A 76 -11.66 -12.69 -2.83
N PHE A 77 -12.01 -12.76 -4.12
CA PHE A 77 -12.82 -13.86 -4.66
C PHE A 77 -11.97 -15.12 -4.75
N ASN A 78 -12.53 -16.22 -4.30
CA ASN A 78 -11.86 -17.50 -4.43
C ASN A 78 -11.92 -17.97 -5.89
N ASP A 79 -10.79 -18.42 -6.42
CA ASP A 79 -10.73 -19.01 -7.75
C ASP A 79 -11.05 -20.52 -7.70
N SER A 80 -11.51 -21.07 -8.81
CA SER A 80 -11.92 -22.49 -8.88
C SER A 80 -10.80 -23.48 -8.57
N GLY A 81 -9.55 -23.06 -8.67
CA GLY A 81 -8.36 -23.85 -8.35
C GLY A 81 -7.80 -23.59 -6.94
N MET A 82 -8.38 -22.66 -6.18
CA MET A 82 -7.84 -22.19 -4.89
C MET A 82 -6.37 -21.75 -4.93
N ILE A 83 -5.91 -21.34 -6.09
CA ILE A 83 -4.49 -21.04 -6.34
C ILE A 83 -4.05 -19.84 -5.51
N ILE A 84 -4.86 -18.76 -5.50
CA ILE A 84 -4.53 -17.53 -4.78
C ILE A 84 -4.52 -17.75 -3.27
N ARG A 85 -5.50 -18.50 -2.76
CA ARG A 85 -5.54 -18.87 -1.34
C ARG A 85 -4.32 -19.72 -0.97
N GLY A 86 -3.99 -20.73 -1.79
CA GLY A 86 -2.82 -21.56 -1.59
C GLY A 86 -1.51 -20.76 -1.52
N TYR A 87 -1.37 -19.71 -2.34
CA TYR A 87 -0.20 -18.80 -2.25
C TYR A 87 -0.10 -18.06 -0.92
N PHE A 88 -1.23 -17.61 -0.36
CA PHE A 88 -1.20 -16.95 0.95
C PHE A 88 -0.90 -17.93 2.09
N GLU A 89 -1.48 -19.13 2.03
CA GLU A 89 -1.20 -20.20 3.00
C GLU A 89 0.28 -20.63 2.92
N GLU A 90 0.83 -20.80 1.73
CA GLU A 90 2.25 -21.09 1.52
C GLU A 90 3.16 -19.94 2.01
N TRP A 91 2.76 -18.69 1.80
CA TRP A 91 3.50 -17.54 2.31
C TRP A 91 3.54 -17.54 3.83
N MET A 92 2.41 -17.77 4.50
CA MET A 92 2.35 -17.89 5.97
C MET A 92 3.20 -19.08 6.46
N ALA A 93 3.14 -20.23 5.79
CA ALA A 93 3.93 -21.41 6.13
C ALA A 93 5.45 -21.18 5.97
N LYS A 94 5.88 -20.36 5.00
CA LYS A 94 7.29 -19.96 4.84
C LYS A 94 7.77 -19.04 5.94
N ILE A 95 6.89 -18.20 6.49
CA ILE A 95 7.22 -17.34 7.64
C ILE A 95 7.37 -18.19 8.89
N GLN A 96 6.41 -19.08 9.12
CA GLN A 96 6.41 -20.00 10.25
C GLN A 96 5.80 -21.34 9.86
N SER A 97 6.63 -22.36 9.81
CA SER A 97 6.18 -23.74 9.61
C SER A 97 5.69 -24.31 10.92
N HIS A 98 4.41 -24.68 10.98
CA HIS A 98 3.82 -25.32 12.15
C HIS A 98 4.15 -26.81 12.23
N GLU A 99 4.49 -27.47 11.12
CA GLU A 99 4.89 -28.88 11.08
C GLU A 99 6.28 -29.10 11.65
N GLU A 100 7.24 -28.23 11.27
CA GLU A 100 8.63 -28.34 11.70
C GLU A 100 8.91 -27.50 12.94
N ASN A 101 7.95 -26.67 13.36
CA ASN A 101 8.09 -25.70 14.45
C ASN A 101 9.28 -24.74 14.25
N THR A 102 9.56 -24.41 12.98
CA THR A 102 10.65 -23.52 12.57
C THR A 102 10.08 -22.21 12.04
N ALA A 103 10.74 -21.10 12.35
CA ALA A 103 10.43 -19.78 11.81
C ALA A 103 11.61 -19.29 10.95
N SER A 104 11.33 -18.86 9.73
CA SER A 104 12.34 -18.25 8.86
C SER A 104 12.05 -16.77 8.66
N LEU A 105 12.90 -15.92 9.20
CA LEU A 105 12.88 -14.48 8.98
C LEU A 105 13.66 -14.08 7.71
N SER A 106 14.11 -15.05 6.92
CA SER A 106 14.79 -14.81 5.66
C SER A 106 13.79 -14.32 4.61
N ASN A 107 13.70 -13.00 4.48
CA ASN A 107 12.85 -12.29 3.52
C ASN A 107 11.33 -12.63 3.58
N PRO A 108 10.67 -12.43 4.74
CA PRO A 108 9.25 -12.73 4.89
C PRO A 108 8.35 -11.68 4.21
N TYR A 109 8.92 -10.55 3.82
CA TYR A 109 8.18 -9.36 3.41
C TYR A 109 7.85 -9.36 1.92
N GLY A 110 6.60 -9.01 1.61
CA GLY A 110 6.15 -8.69 0.27
C GLY A 110 5.78 -7.21 0.14
N ASN A 111 5.33 -6.84 -1.04
CA ASN A 111 4.88 -5.49 -1.37
C ASN A 111 3.49 -5.55 -2.01
N ALA A 112 2.76 -4.44 -1.97
CA ALA A 112 1.52 -4.29 -2.73
C ALA A 112 1.39 -2.89 -3.30
N ASN A 113 0.64 -2.80 -4.39
CA ASN A 113 0.28 -1.54 -5.04
C ASN A 113 -1.24 -1.44 -5.14
N VAL A 114 -1.79 -0.33 -4.65
CA VAL A 114 -3.20 0.02 -4.81
C VAL A 114 -3.27 1.28 -5.65
N THR A 115 -3.81 1.17 -6.85
CA THR A 115 -3.95 2.28 -7.79
C THR A 115 -5.41 2.65 -7.93
N GLN A 116 -5.72 3.91 -7.66
CA GLN A 116 -7.02 4.50 -7.93
C GLN A 116 -7.06 4.97 -9.38
N LEU A 117 -8.10 4.59 -10.11
CA LEU A 117 -8.29 4.95 -11.51
C LEU A 117 -9.28 6.11 -11.66
N ASP A 118 -9.10 6.86 -12.73
CA ASP A 118 -10.08 7.85 -13.20
C ASP A 118 -11.18 7.16 -14.04
N ARG A 119 -12.21 7.91 -14.41
CA ARG A 119 -13.32 7.45 -15.28
C ARG A 119 -12.87 7.02 -16.68
N SER A 120 -11.72 7.49 -17.13
CA SER A 120 -11.09 7.09 -18.39
C SER A 120 -10.26 5.80 -18.28
N GLY A 121 -10.12 5.24 -17.06
CA GLY A 121 -9.24 4.09 -16.80
C GLY A 121 -7.77 4.45 -16.62
N SER A 122 -7.46 5.74 -16.57
CA SER A 122 -6.08 6.20 -16.35
C SER A 122 -5.72 6.20 -14.86
N ASP A 123 -4.47 5.93 -14.55
CA ASP A 123 -3.94 5.92 -13.18
C ASP A 123 -3.99 7.33 -12.59
N MET A 124 -4.74 7.50 -11.52
CA MET A 124 -4.90 8.77 -10.83
C MET A 124 -3.88 8.87 -9.68
N ARG A 125 -3.80 7.86 -8.85
CA ARG A 125 -2.90 7.82 -7.71
C ARG A 125 -2.59 6.39 -7.31
N THR A 126 -1.31 6.09 -7.12
CA THR A 126 -0.85 4.78 -6.67
C THR A 126 -0.31 4.88 -5.26
N TYR A 127 -0.74 3.97 -4.40
CA TYR A 127 -0.20 3.75 -3.06
C TYR A 127 0.65 2.50 -3.09
N ILE A 128 1.89 2.62 -2.67
CA ILE A 128 2.85 1.52 -2.59
C ILE A 128 2.99 1.14 -1.13
N ILE A 129 2.60 -0.08 -0.82
CA ILE A 129 2.71 -0.69 0.50
C ILE A 129 3.95 -1.56 0.50
N SER A 130 4.87 -1.29 1.39
CA SER A 130 6.17 -1.96 1.43
C SER A 130 6.37 -2.72 2.74
N SER A 131 7.11 -3.83 2.63
CA SER A 131 7.48 -4.65 3.78
C SER A 131 6.24 -5.11 4.57
N MET A 132 5.28 -5.71 3.87
CA MET A 132 4.09 -6.30 4.46
C MET A 132 4.17 -7.82 4.49
N TYR A 133 3.41 -8.44 5.38
CA TYR A 133 3.25 -9.89 5.44
C TYR A 133 1.83 -10.24 5.90
N PRO A 134 1.27 -11.39 5.49
CA PRO A 134 -0.06 -11.79 5.91
C PRO A 134 -0.06 -12.21 7.38
N THR A 135 -1.01 -11.66 8.15
CA THR A 135 -1.24 -12.00 9.54
C THR A 135 -2.43 -12.94 9.69
N GLU A 136 -3.40 -12.82 8.78
CA GLU A 136 -4.62 -13.61 8.82
C GLU A 136 -5.14 -13.88 7.40
N VAL A 137 -5.52 -15.12 7.15
CA VAL A 137 -6.35 -15.53 6.02
C VAL A 137 -7.67 -16.00 6.62
N ALA A 138 -8.74 -15.24 6.40
CA ALA A 138 -10.04 -15.52 6.99
C ALA A 138 -10.62 -16.87 6.55
N ALA A 139 -11.46 -17.46 7.40
CA ALA A 139 -12.23 -18.64 7.06
C ALA A 139 -13.24 -18.36 5.95
N ILE A 140 -13.60 -19.38 5.20
CA ILE A 140 -14.69 -19.38 4.24
C ILE A 140 -15.81 -20.25 4.81
N ASP A 141 -17.00 -19.68 4.96
CA ASP A 141 -18.17 -20.42 5.39
C ASP A 141 -18.74 -21.23 4.22
N LEU A 142 -18.86 -22.56 4.41
CA LEU A 142 -19.42 -23.46 3.41
C LEU A 142 -20.82 -23.88 3.85
N ALA A 143 -21.83 -23.67 2.99
CA ALA A 143 -23.20 -24.06 3.24
C ALA A 143 -23.83 -24.70 1.99
N TRP A 144 -24.56 -25.77 2.18
CA TRP A 144 -25.18 -26.53 1.09
C TRP A 144 -26.27 -25.79 0.32
N ASP A 145 -26.82 -24.76 0.92
CA ASP A 145 -27.87 -23.90 0.37
C ASP A 145 -27.37 -22.65 -0.35
N SER A 146 -26.05 -22.43 -0.35
CA SER A 146 -25.42 -21.27 -0.99
C SER A 146 -25.08 -21.57 -2.48
N ASN A 147 -26.11 -21.74 -3.30
CA ASN A 147 -25.92 -22.19 -4.69
C ASN A 147 -25.48 -21.08 -5.68
N ASP A 148 -25.86 -19.81 -5.41
CA ASP A 148 -25.67 -18.70 -6.34
C ASP A 148 -24.68 -17.62 -5.80
N ALA A 149 -23.77 -18.02 -4.92
CA ALA A 149 -22.76 -17.14 -4.35
C ALA A 149 -21.34 -17.59 -4.76
N VAL A 150 -20.49 -16.61 -5.08
CA VAL A 150 -19.06 -16.87 -5.25
C VAL A 150 -18.41 -16.74 -3.88
N GLU A 151 -17.56 -17.69 -3.53
CA GLU A 151 -16.80 -17.66 -2.29
C GLU A 151 -15.87 -16.46 -2.24
N GLU A 152 -15.84 -15.81 -1.10
CA GLU A 152 -14.95 -14.69 -0.82
C GLU A 152 -14.33 -14.83 0.56
N TYR A 153 -13.12 -14.32 0.70
CA TYR A 153 -12.42 -14.29 1.97
C TYR A 153 -11.58 -13.03 2.12
N ALA A 154 -11.32 -12.66 3.35
CA ALA A 154 -10.47 -11.52 3.65
C ALA A 154 -9.04 -12.00 3.98
N VAL A 155 -8.06 -11.22 3.55
CA VAL A 155 -6.66 -11.38 3.95
C VAL A 155 -6.20 -10.09 4.60
N THR A 156 -5.69 -10.20 5.83
CA THR A 156 -5.16 -9.08 6.59
C THR A 156 -3.64 -9.12 6.59
N PHE A 157 -3.03 -7.99 6.33
CA PHE A 157 -1.58 -7.81 6.28
C PHE A 157 -1.14 -6.81 7.34
N ALA A 158 -0.09 -7.15 8.08
CA ALA A 158 0.67 -6.16 8.82
C ALA A 158 1.54 -5.35 7.86
N VAL A 159 1.53 -4.03 8.02
CA VAL A 159 2.22 -3.09 7.15
C VAL A 159 3.26 -2.32 7.93
N ASN A 160 4.52 -2.37 7.49
CA ASN A 160 5.57 -1.57 8.10
C ASN A 160 5.51 -0.11 7.66
N HIS A 161 5.34 0.14 6.37
CA HIS A 161 5.19 1.50 5.85
C HIS A 161 4.55 1.50 4.47
N TRP A 162 3.98 2.65 4.11
CA TRP A 162 3.48 2.90 2.76
C TRP A 162 3.81 4.33 2.34
N PHE A 163 3.86 4.55 1.04
CA PHE A 163 4.02 5.88 0.45
C PHE A 163 3.14 6.00 -0.79
N ALA A 164 2.76 7.24 -1.09
CA ALA A 164 2.01 7.52 -2.31
C ALA A 164 2.99 7.77 -3.46
N GLY A 165 2.75 7.09 -4.58
CA GLY A 165 3.52 7.23 -5.80
C GLY A 165 3.30 8.57 -6.54
N PRO A 166 3.79 8.72 -7.78
CA PRO A 166 3.64 9.93 -8.59
C PRO A 166 2.18 10.40 -8.64
N GLY A 167 1.95 11.70 -8.43
CA GLY A 167 0.63 12.31 -8.26
C GLY A 167 0.25 12.58 -6.80
N ALA A 168 0.98 12.05 -5.82
CA ALA A 168 0.85 12.48 -4.43
C ALA A 168 1.42 13.88 -4.25
N VAL A 169 0.69 14.72 -3.51
CA VAL A 169 1.21 16.01 -3.08
C VAL A 169 2.48 15.76 -2.26
N SER A 170 3.64 16.15 -2.78
CA SER A 170 4.86 16.22 -1.97
C SER A 170 4.54 17.10 -0.76
N ALA A 171 4.61 16.56 0.44
CA ALA A 171 4.78 17.39 1.62
C ALA A 171 6.00 18.26 1.36
N GLY A 172 5.81 19.60 1.48
CA GLY A 172 6.77 20.60 1.03
C GLY A 172 8.22 20.20 1.30
N THR A 173 9.03 20.42 0.30
CA THR A 173 10.48 20.26 0.35
C THR A 173 11.05 21.04 1.51
N ASP A 174 11.25 20.35 2.61
CA ASP A 174 12.27 20.76 3.54
C ASP A 174 13.61 20.47 2.84
N SER A 175 14.45 21.50 2.75
CA SER A 175 15.70 21.51 1.99
C SER A 175 16.76 20.62 2.68
N GLY A 176 16.54 19.31 2.68
CA GLY A 176 17.47 18.30 3.13
C GLY A 176 18.14 17.64 1.93
N ILE A 177 19.35 18.08 1.63
CA ILE A 177 20.40 17.42 0.83
C ILE A 177 19.91 16.37 -0.18
N LYS A 178 19.57 16.80 -1.38
CA LYS A 178 19.42 15.89 -2.53
C LYS A 178 20.81 15.46 -3.02
N GLY A 179 21.35 14.40 -2.44
CA GLY A 179 22.43 13.66 -3.06
C GLY A 179 21.87 12.73 -4.13
N GLY A 180 21.58 13.26 -5.31
CA GLY A 180 21.25 12.45 -6.47
C GLY A 180 22.54 11.95 -7.12
N ILE A 181 22.82 10.64 -7.00
CA ILE A 181 23.85 9.99 -7.83
C ILE A 181 23.16 9.68 -9.17
N SER A 182 23.47 10.43 -10.21
CA SER A 182 23.12 10.06 -11.57
C SER A 182 24.23 9.20 -12.16
N VAL A 183 23.91 7.96 -12.48
CA VAL A 183 24.78 7.06 -13.22
C VAL A 183 24.37 7.14 -14.69
N SER A 184 25.22 7.70 -15.54
CA SER A 184 25.08 7.64 -16.99
C SER A 184 26.05 6.61 -17.54
N ALA A 185 25.52 5.65 -18.30
CA ALA A 185 26.33 4.71 -19.06
C ALA A 185 26.49 5.26 -20.49
N ASP A 186 27.71 5.37 -20.94
CA ASP A 186 28.02 5.72 -22.33
C ASP A 186 28.03 4.46 -23.20
N THR A 187 27.78 4.60 -24.50
CA THR A 187 27.64 3.50 -25.47
C THR A 187 28.88 2.60 -25.58
N ASP A 188 29.99 2.95 -24.97
CA ASP A 188 31.24 2.19 -24.97
C ASP A 188 31.50 1.40 -23.65
N GLY A 189 30.48 1.28 -22.79
CA GLY A 189 30.57 0.40 -21.59
C GLY A 189 31.39 0.97 -20.43
N ASN A 190 31.74 2.26 -20.45
CA ASN A 190 32.47 2.89 -19.36
C ASN A 190 31.51 3.62 -18.40
N VAL A 191 31.55 3.28 -17.12
CA VAL A 191 30.68 3.83 -16.06
C VAL A 191 31.41 4.96 -15.35
N SER A 192 30.97 6.22 -15.53
CA SER A 192 31.47 7.35 -14.76
C SER A 192 30.45 7.83 -13.73
N ALA A 193 30.81 7.84 -12.46
CA ALA A 193 30.03 8.39 -11.38
C ALA A 193 30.54 9.80 -11.06
N ALA A 194 29.70 10.82 -11.29
CA ALA A 194 29.98 12.19 -10.88
C ALA A 194 29.12 12.56 -9.66
N ALA A 195 29.74 12.79 -8.52
CA ALA A 195 29.11 13.37 -7.34
C ALA A 195 29.26 14.90 -7.43
N SER A 196 28.15 15.61 -7.64
CA SER A 196 28.14 17.08 -7.57
C SER A 196 27.65 17.52 -6.20
N ILE A 197 28.56 18.01 -5.38
CA ILE A 197 28.21 18.72 -4.14
C ILE A 197 28.26 20.22 -4.48
N MET A 198 27.10 20.82 -4.69
CA MET A 198 26.95 22.27 -4.80
C MET A 198 26.62 22.83 -3.42
N GLY A 199 27.64 23.21 -2.67
CA GLY A 199 27.50 24.04 -1.46
C GLY A 199 27.57 25.51 -1.88
N THR A 200 26.46 26.22 -1.75
CA THR A 200 26.48 27.69 -1.79
C THR A 200 26.53 28.18 -0.35
N ILE A 201 27.67 28.79 0.00
CA ILE A 201 27.83 29.58 1.22
C ILE A 201 27.43 31.02 0.86
N ALA A 202 26.45 31.55 1.54
CA ALA A 202 26.28 32.98 1.75
C ALA A 202 25.55 33.22 3.08
#